data_54ac9c96313d56ee6f4b05d511f31f9e
#
_entry.id   54ac9c96313d56ee6f4b05d511f31f9e
#
_cell.length_a   1.000
_cell.length_b   1.000
_cell.length_c   1.000
_cell.angle_alpha   90.00
_cell.angle_beta   90.00
_cell.angle_gamma   90.00
#
_symmetry.space_group_name_H-M   'P 1'
#
loop_
_entity.id
_entity.type
_entity.pdbx_description
1 polymer ?
#
loop_
_entity_poly.entity_id
_entity_poly.type
_entity_poly.pdbx_seq_one_letter_code
_entity_poly.pdbx_strand_id
1 'polypeptide(L)'
;MTVAVRFAPSPTGLMHVGNARVALINWLFARKSGGRFVLRMDDTDVERSRPEYAAAIEEDLNWLGLVADDKIRQSDRLDLYNEAVKRLRAESLVYACYESPEELELKRRMQLGRGLPPVYDRAALKLTDADRHKLESEGRKVYWRFRLATEQVAWVDLVHGDLHIDAASLSDPIVIRSDGQPLYTFSSVVDDIARGITHIIRGDDHIPNSAAQIQIFKALGGIVPAFAHLPLLTDAQGGGLSKRFGSLSLAHLRGEGVEAMAVNSLLAKLGTSDPIEPRTDLAGLVAEFDFAKFSRATPKFDEHDLHRLNSRLLHALSFAQVQQRLNDLGVPADEAFWNAVRGNLARLSDVKLWWSIVHGNIAPAIVDAELAAKAADLLPPEPWSHETWRAWTKAISAATGHKGKALYMPIRLALTGLEHGPELQDLLPMIGRKRAHARLMGQAA
;
A
#
# COMPACT_ATOMS: atom_id res chain seq x y z
N MET A 1 -5.14 18.87 22.33
CA MET A 1 -3.89 18.11 22.04
C MET A 1 -3.71 18.04 20.54
N THR A 2 -2.50 18.14 20.05
CA THR A 2 -2.18 17.92 18.64
C THR A 2 -2.38 16.44 18.31
N VAL A 3 -3.03 16.13 17.18
CA VAL A 3 -3.22 14.74 16.72
C VAL A 3 -1.86 14.06 16.54
N ALA A 4 -1.74 12.83 17.04
CA ALA A 4 -0.59 11.97 16.84
C ALA A 4 -1.09 10.55 16.53
N VAL A 5 -0.61 9.99 15.43
CA VAL A 5 -0.90 8.63 14.98
C VAL A 5 0.38 7.86 14.74
N ARG A 6 0.28 6.55 14.60
CA ARG A 6 1.44 5.72 14.27
C ARG A 6 1.09 4.62 13.27
N PHE A 7 2.03 4.36 12.37
CA PHE A 7 2.12 3.09 11.66
C PHE A 7 3.18 2.23 12.36
N ALA A 8 2.80 1.01 12.70
CA ALA A 8 3.60 0.15 13.58
C ALA A 8 3.79 -1.24 12.95
N PRO A 9 4.57 -1.33 11.85
CA PRO A 9 4.84 -2.60 11.19
C PRO A 9 5.88 -3.43 11.94
N SER A 10 5.71 -4.76 11.94
CA SER A 10 6.78 -5.68 12.32
C SER A 10 7.63 -6.00 11.09
N PRO A 11 8.98 -5.84 11.14
CA PRO A 11 9.85 -6.06 10.00
C PRO A 11 10.14 -7.56 9.78
N THR A 12 9.10 -8.36 9.56
CA THR A 12 9.14 -9.82 9.37
C THR A 12 8.91 -10.23 7.91
N GLY A 13 8.77 -9.28 7.00
CA GLY A 13 8.55 -9.46 5.57
C GLY A 13 8.39 -8.14 4.83
N LEU A 14 8.25 -8.21 3.50
CA LEU A 14 7.99 -7.04 2.66
C LEU A 14 6.60 -6.46 2.91
N MET A 15 6.44 -5.15 2.75
CA MET A 15 5.14 -4.50 2.81
C MET A 15 4.28 -4.93 1.62
N HIS A 16 3.02 -5.26 1.91
CA HIS A 16 1.99 -5.49 0.90
C HIS A 16 0.94 -4.36 0.93
N VAL A 17 0.06 -4.34 -0.06
CA VAL A 17 -0.97 -3.30 -0.21
C VAL A 17 -1.86 -3.12 1.02
N GLY A 18 -2.09 -4.16 1.82
CA GLY A 18 -2.85 -4.08 3.08
C GLY A 18 -2.12 -3.24 4.13
N ASN A 19 -0.81 -3.46 4.33
CA ASN A 19 0.02 -2.64 5.23
C ASN A 19 0.11 -1.20 4.71
N ALA A 20 0.32 -1.03 3.39
CA ALA A 20 0.38 0.26 2.74
C ALA A 20 -0.91 1.08 2.97
N ARG A 21 -2.08 0.44 2.90
CA ARG A 21 -3.36 1.10 3.18
C ARG A 21 -3.41 1.63 4.62
N VAL A 22 -3.02 0.82 5.59
CA VAL A 22 -2.98 1.26 7.00
C VAL A 22 -2.02 2.43 7.18
N ALA A 23 -0.82 2.36 6.60
CA ALA A 23 0.16 3.45 6.64
C ALA A 23 -0.40 4.73 6.00
N LEU A 24 -0.98 4.63 4.80
CA LEU A 24 -1.55 5.75 4.07
C LEU A 24 -2.69 6.42 4.84
N ILE A 25 -3.64 5.65 5.39
CA ILE A 25 -4.77 6.20 6.14
C ILE A 25 -4.31 6.93 7.42
N ASN A 26 -3.32 6.38 8.14
CA ASN A 26 -2.69 7.06 9.28
C ASN A 26 -2.07 8.40 8.83
N TRP A 27 -1.30 8.37 7.75
CA TRP A 27 -0.62 9.56 7.23
C TRP A 27 -1.62 10.63 6.76
N LEU A 28 -2.64 10.25 5.98
CA LEU A 28 -3.67 11.17 5.50
C LEU A 28 -4.43 11.82 6.66
N PHE A 29 -4.80 11.05 7.67
CA PHE A 29 -5.47 11.58 8.87
C PHE A 29 -4.57 12.55 9.63
N ALA A 30 -3.28 12.22 9.83
CA ALA A 30 -2.32 13.11 10.46
C ALA A 30 -2.20 14.43 9.69
N ARG A 31 -1.99 14.38 8.38
CA ARG A 31 -1.85 15.59 7.54
C ARG A 31 -3.11 16.43 7.51
N LYS A 32 -4.29 15.79 7.37
CA LYS A 32 -5.60 16.48 7.42
C LYS A 32 -5.82 17.23 8.73
N SER A 33 -5.34 16.66 9.82
CA SER A 33 -5.54 17.20 11.18
C SER A 33 -4.39 18.12 11.65
N GLY A 34 -3.41 18.41 10.81
CA GLY A 34 -2.20 19.14 11.21
C GLY A 34 -1.41 18.43 12.31
N GLY A 35 -1.47 17.11 12.35
CA GLY A 35 -0.91 16.25 13.36
C GLY A 35 0.41 15.60 12.97
N ARG A 36 0.91 14.66 13.80
CA ARG A 36 2.15 13.91 13.61
C ARG A 36 1.88 12.46 13.18
N PHE A 37 2.69 11.96 12.26
CA PHE A 37 2.73 10.57 11.84
C PHE A 37 4.05 9.93 12.31
N VAL A 38 3.96 8.95 13.21
CA VAL A 38 5.10 8.23 13.79
C VAL A 38 5.26 6.88 13.11
N LEU A 39 6.47 6.55 12.68
CA LEU A 39 6.84 5.19 12.26
C LEU A 39 7.44 4.47 13.46
N ARG A 40 6.78 3.39 13.91
CA ARG A 40 7.29 2.52 14.97
C ARG A 40 7.61 1.13 14.39
N MET A 41 8.87 0.72 14.41
CA MET A 41 9.25 -0.64 14.07
C MET A 41 9.00 -1.57 15.26
N ASP A 42 8.00 -2.44 15.14
CA ASP A 42 7.66 -3.44 16.16
C ASP A 42 8.54 -4.69 15.95
N ASP A 43 9.81 -4.60 16.34
CA ASP A 43 10.90 -5.55 16.08
C ASP A 43 11.31 -6.37 17.31
N THR A 44 10.41 -6.53 18.29
CA THR A 44 10.67 -7.34 19.49
C THR A 44 10.71 -8.84 19.19
N ASP A 45 10.20 -9.32 18.08
CA ASP A 45 10.37 -10.70 17.61
C ASP A 45 11.72 -10.83 16.87
N VAL A 46 12.78 -11.08 17.64
CA VAL A 46 14.16 -11.15 17.14
C VAL A 46 14.37 -12.28 16.13
N GLU A 47 13.61 -13.38 16.25
CA GLU A 47 13.76 -14.53 15.36
C GLU A 47 13.27 -14.23 13.93
N ARG A 48 12.21 -13.44 13.79
CA ARG A 48 11.58 -13.13 12.49
C ARG A 48 11.93 -11.75 11.95
N SER A 49 12.28 -10.80 12.82
CA SER A 49 12.64 -9.44 12.41
C SER A 49 13.99 -9.42 11.69
N ARG A 50 14.05 -8.72 10.54
CA ARG A 50 15.25 -8.57 9.74
C ARG A 50 15.52 -7.10 9.42
N PRO A 51 16.80 -6.64 9.52
CA PRO A 51 17.17 -5.28 9.16
C PRO A 51 16.79 -4.92 7.70
N GLU A 52 16.88 -5.90 6.79
CA GLU A 52 16.55 -5.73 5.37
C GLU A 52 15.06 -5.39 5.18
N TYR A 53 14.18 -6.03 5.96
CA TYR A 53 12.75 -5.73 5.92
C TYR A 53 12.44 -4.37 6.53
N ALA A 54 13.15 -3.97 7.58
CA ALA A 54 13.01 -2.63 8.15
C ALA A 54 13.41 -1.56 7.14
N ALA A 55 14.52 -1.75 6.42
CA ALA A 55 14.97 -0.84 5.37
C ALA A 55 13.96 -0.81 4.20
N ALA A 56 13.45 -1.97 3.78
CA ALA A 56 12.45 -2.07 2.71
C ALA A 56 11.14 -1.34 3.09
N ILE A 57 10.68 -1.42 4.34
CA ILE A 57 9.52 -0.68 4.83
C ILE A 57 9.73 0.84 4.70
N GLU A 58 10.90 1.33 5.08
CA GLU A 58 11.24 2.75 4.95
C GLU A 58 11.32 3.19 3.49
N GLU A 59 11.91 2.37 2.63
CA GLU A 59 11.97 2.61 1.19
C GLU A 59 10.57 2.66 0.57
N ASP A 60 9.71 1.73 0.91
CA ASP A 60 8.32 1.67 0.42
C ASP A 60 7.50 2.89 0.89
N LEU A 61 7.63 3.30 2.15
CA LEU A 61 6.98 4.52 2.66
C LEU A 61 7.49 5.78 1.94
N ASN A 62 8.80 5.87 1.70
CA ASN A 62 9.39 6.98 0.96
C ASN A 62 8.91 7.00 -0.50
N TRP A 63 8.82 5.84 -1.15
CA TRP A 63 8.27 5.72 -2.49
C TRP A 63 6.81 6.18 -2.59
N LEU A 64 5.99 5.85 -1.58
CA LEU A 64 4.61 6.32 -1.48
C LEU A 64 4.51 7.82 -1.08
N GLY A 65 5.61 8.47 -0.69
CA GLY A 65 5.63 9.84 -0.20
C GLY A 65 5.13 10.00 1.24
N LEU A 66 5.06 8.92 2.02
CA LEU A 66 4.54 8.89 3.40
C LEU A 66 5.66 9.14 4.41
N VAL A 67 6.18 10.36 4.42
CA VAL A 67 7.28 10.75 5.31
C VAL A 67 6.82 10.78 6.76
N ALA A 68 7.52 10.04 7.64
CA ALA A 68 7.29 10.05 9.07
C ALA A 68 7.94 11.28 9.74
N ASP A 69 7.22 11.85 10.71
CA ASP A 69 7.72 12.99 11.52
C ASP A 69 8.64 12.53 12.66
N ASP A 70 8.50 11.27 13.09
CA ASP A 70 9.32 10.63 14.13
C ASP A 70 9.43 9.13 13.83
N LYS A 71 10.57 8.53 14.22
CA LYS A 71 10.85 7.10 14.04
C LYS A 71 11.35 6.51 15.34
N ILE A 72 10.82 5.34 15.71
CA ILE A 72 11.26 4.59 16.90
C ILE A 72 11.33 3.09 16.59
N ARG A 73 12.12 2.37 17.37
CA ARG A 73 12.24 0.92 17.37
C ARG A 73 11.88 0.38 18.75
N GLN A 74 11.10 -0.69 18.81
CA GLN A 74 10.74 -1.32 20.08
C GLN A 74 11.93 -1.98 20.76
N SER A 75 12.85 -2.56 20.00
CA SER A 75 14.09 -3.15 20.53
C SER A 75 14.94 -2.19 21.34
N ASP A 76 14.89 -0.88 21.06
CA ASP A 76 15.65 0.15 21.77
C ASP A 76 14.97 0.62 23.08
N ARG A 77 13.81 0.03 23.45
CA ARG A 77 12.93 0.55 24.49
C ARG A 77 12.62 -0.47 25.60
N LEU A 78 13.37 -1.56 25.68
CA LEU A 78 13.16 -2.64 26.64
C LEU A 78 13.10 -2.16 28.10
N ASP A 79 13.92 -1.19 28.47
CA ASP A 79 13.90 -0.61 29.82
C ASP A 79 12.59 0.06 30.16
N LEU A 80 11.97 0.75 29.19
CA LEU A 80 10.66 1.38 29.39
C LEU A 80 9.58 0.34 29.66
N TYR A 81 9.61 -0.79 28.94
CA TYR A 81 8.67 -1.91 29.17
C TYR A 81 8.90 -2.57 30.51
N ASN A 82 10.16 -2.76 30.90
CA ASN A 82 10.52 -3.33 32.20
C ASN A 82 10.00 -2.45 33.36
N GLU A 83 10.15 -1.14 33.26
CA GLU A 83 9.63 -0.23 34.30
C GLU A 83 8.09 -0.26 34.35
N ALA A 84 7.42 -0.27 33.20
CA ALA A 84 5.97 -0.36 33.13
C ALA A 84 5.44 -1.67 33.74
N VAL A 85 6.08 -2.82 33.45
CA VAL A 85 5.67 -4.09 34.03
C VAL A 85 5.93 -4.18 35.52
N LYS A 86 7.05 -3.60 36.04
CA LYS A 86 7.32 -3.52 37.48
C LYS A 86 6.20 -2.77 38.21
N ARG A 87 5.76 -1.65 37.65
CA ARG A 87 4.65 -0.87 38.19
C ARG A 87 3.36 -1.69 38.27
N LEU A 88 2.97 -2.33 37.16
CA LEU A 88 1.77 -3.18 37.13
C LEU A 88 1.86 -4.37 38.08
N ARG A 89 3.04 -4.92 38.30
CA ARG A 89 3.27 -5.99 39.30
C ARG A 89 3.06 -5.47 40.71
N ALA A 90 3.57 -4.31 41.05
CA ALA A 90 3.41 -3.69 42.37
C ALA A 90 1.92 -3.44 42.70
N GLU A 91 1.13 -3.14 41.67
CA GLU A 91 -0.33 -2.97 41.80
C GLU A 91 -1.12 -4.28 41.70
N SER A 92 -0.44 -5.45 41.64
CA SER A 92 -1.04 -6.78 41.49
C SER A 92 -1.93 -6.93 40.22
N LEU A 93 -1.66 -6.13 39.21
CA LEU A 93 -2.35 -6.17 37.91
C LEU A 93 -1.67 -7.12 36.91
N VAL A 94 -0.44 -7.51 37.20
CA VAL A 94 0.32 -8.52 36.43
C VAL A 94 0.73 -9.64 37.36
N TYR A 95 0.52 -10.88 36.94
CA TYR A 95 0.78 -12.07 37.74
C TYR A 95 1.60 -13.13 36.98
N ALA A 96 2.35 -13.93 37.74
CA ALA A 96 3.22 -14.98 37.22
C ALA A 96 2.43 -16.22 36.78
N CYS A 97 2.79 -16.76 35.65
CA CYS A 97 2.25 -18.00 35.08
C CYS A 97 3.40 -18.94 34.72
N TYR A 98 3.17 -20.25 34.74
CA TYR A 98 4.20 -21.28 34.57
C TYR A 98 3.78 -22.39 33.61
N GLU A 99 2.57 -22.34 33.04
CA GLU A 99 2.09 -23.38 32.13
C GLU A 99 2.91 -23.39 30.83
N SER A 100 3.21 -24.61 30.34
CA SER A 100 3.85 -24.75 29.03
C SER A 100 2.87 -24.49 27.87
N PRO A 101 3.40 -24.23 26.65
CA PRO A 101 2.53 -24.10 25.47
C PRO A 101 1.64 -25.33 25.26
N GLU A 102 2.14 -26.53 25.51
CA GLU A 102 1.42 -27.79 25.36
C GLU A 102 0.26 -27.91 26.40
N GLU A 103 0.52 -27.52 27.64
CA GLU A 103 -0.51 -27.48 28.70
C GLU A 103 -1.62 -26.49 28.37
N LEU A 104 -1.27 -25.30 27.87
CA LEU A 104 -2.23 -24.29 27.42
C LEU A 104 -3.05 -24.78 26.22
N GLU A 105 -2.42 -25.42 25.24
CA GLU A 105 -3.12 -25.98 24.09
C GLU A 105 -4.04 -27.15 24.49
N LEU A 106 -3.63 -28.00 25.43
CA LEU A 106 -4.48 -29.06 25.97
C LEU A 106 -5.74 -28.46 26.63
N LYS A 107 -5.57 -27.47 27.50
CA LYS A 107 -6.69 -26.75 28.14
C LYS A 107 -7.63 -26.16 27.09
N ARG A 108 -7.08 -25.51 26.06
CA ARG A 108 -7.84 -24.93 24.96
C ARG A 108 -8.69 -25.98 24.22
N ARG A 109 -8.09 -27.14 23.88
CA ARG A 109 -8.82 -28.26 23.24
C ARG A 109 -9.92 -28.80 24.12
N MET A 110 -9.67 -28.96 25.42
CA MET A 110 -10.70 -29.41 26.37
C MET A 110 -11.87 -28.45 26.46
N GLN A 111 -11.64 -27.15 26.48
CA GLN A 111 -12.71 -26.13 26.47
C GLN A 111 -13.52 -26.19 25.17
N LEU A 112 -12.86 -26.22 24.03
CA LEU A 112 -13.53 -26.35 22.73
C LEU A 112 -14.35 -27.64 22.61
N GLY A 113 -13.81 -28.77 23.10
CA GLY A 113 -14.53 -30.05 23.12
C GLY A 113 -15.78 -30.06 24.00
N ARG A 114 -15.87 -29.11 24.94
CA ARG A 114 -17.05 -28.88 25.81
C ARG A 114 -17.98 -27.77 25.29
N GLY A 115 -17.71 -27.22 24.10
CA GLY A 115 -18.45 -26.09 23.53
C GLY A 115 -18.22 -24.76 24.26
N LEU A 116 -17.17 -24.66 25.06
CA LEU A 116 -16.81 -23.44 25.80
C LEU A 116 -15.81 -22.58 24.99
N PRO A 117 -15.85 -21.26 25.11
CA PRO A 117 -14.83 -20.40 24.53
C PRO A 117 -13.47 -20.69 25.16
N PRO A 118 -12.36 -20.67 24.37
CA PRO A 118 -11.03 -21.00 24.85
C PRO A 118 -10.39 -19.83 25.63
N VAL A 119 -10.98 -19.48 26.77
CA VAL A 119 -10.51 -18.41 27.67
C VAL A 119 -9.57 -19.00 28.71
N TYR A 120 -8.47 -18.32 29.00
CA TYR A 120 -7.54 -18.74 30.06
C TYR A 120 -8.22 -18.76 31.42
N ASP A 121 -8.12 -19.87 32.12
CA ASP A 121 -8.86 -20.20 33.36
C ASP A 121 -8.33 -19.50 34.63
N ARG A 122 -7.30 -18.67 34.49
CA ARG A 122 -6.62 -17.98 35.60
C ARG A 122 -6.08 -18.92 36.70
N ALA A 123 -5.75 -20.17 36.34
CA ALA A 123 -5.26 -21.16 37.30
C ALA A 123 -4.05 -20.66 38.10
N ALA A 124 -3.17 -19.89 37.45
CA ALA A 124 -1.96 -19.34 38.08
C ALA A 124 -2.26 -18.35 39.24
N LEU A 125 -3.44 -17.73 39.30
CA LEU A 125 -3.84 -16.87 40.41
C LEU A 125 -4.10 -17.67 41.70
N LYS A 126 -4.29 -18.99 41.61
CA LYS A 126 -4.54 -19.87 42.74
C LYS A 126 -3.28 -20.48 43.33
N LEU A 127 -2.13 -20.29 42.69
CA LEU A 127 -0.86 -20.80 43.13
C LEU A 127 -0.40 -20.08 44.40
N THR A 128 -0.05 -20.86 45.42
CA THR A 128 0.64 -20.36 46.61
C THR A 128 2.12 -20.04 46.30
N ASP A 129 2.80 -19.32 47.18
CA ASP A 129 4.25 -19.07 47.01
C ASP A 129 5.04 -20.37 47.04
N ALA A 130 4.62 -21.36 47.84
CA ALA A 130 5.23 -22.68 47.85
C ALA A 130 5.08 -23.41 46.52
N ASP A 131 3.91 -23.32 45.87
CA ASP A 131 3.69 -23.89 44.53
C ASP A 131 4.58 -23.20 43.48
N ARG A 132 4.70 -21.89 43.53
CA ARG A 132 5.57 -21.12 42.62
C ARG A 132 7.05 -21.52 42.78
N HIS A 133 7.55 -21.54 44.02
CA HIS A 133 8.93 -22.00 44.30
C HIS A 133 9.18 -23.43 43.83
N LYS A 134 8.20 -24.32 44.01
CA LYS A 134 8.28 -25.70 43.51
C LYS A 134 8.42 -25.71 41.98
N LEU A 135 7.52 -25.01 41.25
CA LEU A 135 7.56 -24.95 39.80
C LEU A 135 8.88 -24.36 39.27
N GLU A 136 9.40 -23.34 39.93
CA GLU A 136 10.70 -22.73 39.60
C GLU A 136 11.84 -23.70 39.84
N SER A 137 11.81 -24.47 40.96
CA SER A 137 12.83 -25.51 41.25
C SER A 137 12.79 -26.69 40.27
N GLU A 138 11.63 -26.95 39.68
CA GLU A 138 11.44 -27.93 38.60
C GLU A 138 11.89 -27.38 37.21
N GLY A 139 12.40 -26.14 37.14
CA GLY A 139 12.92 -25.54 35.93
C GLY A 139 11.84 -24.88 35.05
N ARG A 140 10.61 -24.70 35.59
CA ARG A 140 9.55 -23.98 34.87
C ARG A 140 9.93 -22.51 34.71
N LYS A 141 9.80 -22.00 33.49
CA LYS A 141 10.07 -20.58 33.17
C LYS A 141 8.83 -19.76 33.41
N VAL A 142 8.99 -18.66 34.15
CA VAL A 142 7.92 -17.73 34.42
C VAL A 142 7.61 -16.87 33.20
N TYR A 143 6.33 -16.65 32.91
CA TYR A 143 5.83 -15.62 32.01
C TYR A 143 4.73 -14.82 32.71
N TRP A 144 4.39 -13.65 32.21
CA TRP A 144 3.54 -12.71 32.92
C TRP A 144 2.28 -12.39 32.12
N ARG A 145 1.11 -12.44 32.81
CA ARG A 145 -0.17 -12.03 32.23
C ARG A 145 -0.72 -10.80 32.95
N PHE A 146 -1.34 -9.91 32.17
CA PHE A 146 -2.12 -8.81 32.71
C PHE A 146 -3.51 -9.32 33.09
N ARG A 147 -3.94 -9.01 34.31
CA ARG A 147 -5.24 -9.41 34.84
C ARG A 147 -6.33 -8.47 34.38
N LEU A 148 -7.14 -8.87 33.40
CA LEU A 148 -8.29 -8.10 32.94
C LEU A 148 -9.37 -8.04 34.02
N ALA A 149 -9.96 -6.85 34.23
CA ALA A 149 -11.21 -6.73 34.97
C ALA A 149 -12.33 -7.37 34.15
N THR A 150 -13.23 -8.10 34.83
CA THR A 150 -14.41 -8.74 34.22
C THR A 150 -15.51 -7.71 34.06
N GLU A 151 -15.33 -6.77 33.14
CA GLU A 151 -16.25 -5.67 32.84
C GLU A 151 -16.52 -5.57 31.34
N GLN A 152 -17.62 -4.93 30.99
CA GLN A 152 -17.86 -4.55 29.60
C GLN A 152 -16.98 -3.35 29.22
N VAL A 153 -16.12 -3.53 28.26
CA VAL A 153 -15.28 -2.45 27.70
C VAL A 153 -15.98 -1.87 26.48
N ALA A 154 -16.37 -0.60 26.57
CA ALA A 154 -17.03 0.11 25.48
C ALA A 154 -16.20 1.30 25.00
N TRP A 155 -16.24 1.57 23.71
CA TRP A 155 -15.64 2.75 23.09
C TRP A 155 -16.37 3.11 21.79
N VAL A 156 -16.16 4.32 21.31
CA VAL A 156 -16.64 4.75 19.99
C VAL A 156 -15.50 4.61 19.00
N ASP A 157 -15.69 3.79 17.97
CA ASP A 157 -14.73 3.61 16.87
C ASP A 157 -15.09 4.54 15.71
N LEU A 158 -14.08 5.18 15.10
CA LEU A 158 -14.29 6.16 14.04
C LEU A 158 -14.84 5.56 12.73
N VAL A 159 -14.74 4.23 12.57
CA VAL A 159 -15.26 3.50 11.38
C VAL A 159 -16.48 2.65 11.76
N HIS A 160 -16.37 1.90 12.85
CA HIS A 160 -17.42 0.95 13.25
C HIS A 160 -18.52 1.57 14.15
N GLY A 161 -18.33 2.78 14.70
CA GLY A 161 -19.22 3.40 15.66
C GLY A 161 -19.12 2.76 17.04
N ASP A 162 -20.23 2.60 17.75
CA ASP A 162 -20.23 2.04 19.10
C ASP A 162 -19.82 0.57 19.10
N LEU A 163 -18.74 0.27 19.80
CA LEU A 163 -18.21 -1.07 20.03
C LEU A 163 -18.16 -1.39 21.52
N HIS A 164 -18.44 -2.62 21.84
CA HIS A 164 -18.31 -3.14 23.20
C HIS A 164 -17.87 -4.60 23.19
N ILE A 165 -17.03 -4.97 24.15
CA ILE A 165 -16.56 -6.33 24.34
C ILE A 165 -16.68 -6.66 25.84
N ASP A 166 -17.27 -7.81 26.14
CA ASP A 166 -17.24 -8.37 27.49
C ASP A 166 -15.83 -8.94 27.74
N ALA A 167 -15.06 -8.31 28.62
CA ALA A 167 -13.72 -8.74 28.94
C ALA A 167 -13.67 -10.13 29.60
N ALA A 168 -14.78 -10.64 30.12
CA ALA A 168 -14.87 -12.02 30.59
C ALA A 168 -14.73 -13.05 29.44
N SER A 169 -15.00 -12.66 28.21
CA SER A 169 -14.80 -13.49 27.03
C SER A 169 -13.36 -13.50 26.50
N LEU A 170 -12.48 -12.68 27.07
CA LEU A 170 -11.07 -12.57 26.69
C LEU A 170 -10.17 -13.32 27.67
N SER A 171 -9.09 -13.91 27.14
CA SER A 171 -8.01 -14.39 27.98
C SER A 171 -7.17 -13.22 28.48
N ASP A 172 -6.72 -13.29 29.74
CA ASP A 172 -5.71 -12.36 30.24
C ASP A 172 -4.48 -12.38 29.31
N PRO A 173 -4.12 -11.25 28.69
CA PRO A 173 -3.04 -11.25 27.71
C PRO A 173 -1.68 -11.50 28.37
N ILE A 174 -0.85 -12.27 27.68
CA ILE A 174 0.57 -12.37 28.05
C ILE A 174 1.22 -11.02 27.72
N VAL A 175 1.87 -10.41 28.70
CA VAL A 175 2.56 -9.13 28.54
C VAL A 175 4.07 -9.29 28.44
N ILE A 176 4.64 -10.29 29.15
CA ILE A 176 6.07 -10.67 29.05
C ILE A 176 6.15 -12.17 28.87
N ARG A 177 6.87 -12.61 27.88
CA ARG A 177 7.17 -14.02 27.61
C ARG A 177 8.19 -14.58 28.61
N SER A 178 8.33 -15.91 28.59
CA SER A 178 9.30 -16.63 29.44
C SER A 178 10.78 -16.38 29.10
N ASP A 179 11.06 -15.78 27.95
CA ASP A 179 12.39 -15.31 27.55
C ASP A 179 12.64 -13.84 27.92
N GLY A 180 11.67 -13.20 28.59
CA GLY A 180 11.73 -11.80 29.01
C GLY A 180 11.24 -10.79 27.95
N GLN A 181 10.86 -11.25 26.75
CA GLN A 181 10.42 -10.35 25.67
C GLN A 181 8.98 -9.84 25.92
N PRO A 182 8.74 -8.53 25.75
CA PRO A 182 7.41 -7.97 25.83
C PRO A 182 6.60 -8.34 24.59
N LEU A 183 5.30 -8.59 24.78
CA LEU A 183 4.40 -8.87 23.67
C LEU A 183 3.64 -7.61 23.22
N TYR A 184 3.24 -7.63 21.95
CA TYR A 184 2.58 -6.52 21.23
C TYR A 184 1.46 -5.84 22.02
N THR A 185 0.56 -6.61 22.65
CA THR A 185 -0.60 -6.05 23.38
C THR A 185 -0.16 -5.09 24.49
N PHE A 186 1.00 -5.30 25.08
CA PHE A 186 1.57 -4.47 26.15
C PHE A 186 2.55 -3.43 25.64
N SER A 187 3.57 -3.84 24.86
CA SER A 187 4.62 -2.93 24.39
C SER A 187 4.05 -1.77 23.58
N SER A 188 3.04 -2.05 22.74
CA SER A 188 2.38 -1.01 21.94
C SER A 188 1.67 0.04 22.80
N VAL A 189 1.02 -0.35 23.91
CA VAL A 189 0.37 0.59 24.83
C VAL A 189 1.40 1.48 25.54
N VAL A 190 2.50 0.88 26.02
CA VAL A 190 3.58 1.63 26.68
C VAL A 190 4.17 2.68 25.74
N ASP A 191 4.42 2.30 24.48
CA ASP A 191 4.93 3.22 23.47
C ASP A 191 3.91 4.30 23.10
N ASP A 192 2.66 3.93 22.92
CA ASP A 192 1.59 4.86 22.55
C ASP A 192 1.39 5.92 23.65
N ILE A 193 1.50 5.54 24.95
CA ILE A 193 1.50 6.47 26.09
C ILE A 193 2.74 7.39 26.03
N ALA A 194 3.93 6.80 25.89
CA ALA A 194 5.19 7.54 25.93
C ALA A 194 5.33 8.53 24.75
N ARG A 195 4.70 8.26 23.62
CA ARG A 195 4.70 9.11 22.42
C ARG A 195 3.48 10.03 22.31
N GLY A 196 2.55 9.94 23.25
CA GLY A 196 1.33 10.75 23.24
C GLY A 196 0.47 10.48 22.02
N ILE A 197 0.35 9.20 21.61
CA ILE A 197 -0.51 8.81 20.50
C ILE A 197 -1.97 9.05 20.90
N THR A 198 -2.67 9.80 20.05
CA THR A 198 -4.05 10.22 20.30
C THR A 198 -5.07 9.37 19.54
N HIS A 199 -4.63 8.75 18.44
CA HIS A 199 -5.51 7.92 17.60
C HIS A 199 -4.76 6.66 17.15
N ILE A 200 -5.40 5.51 17.28
CA ILE A 200 -4.92 4.20 16.86
C ILE A 200 -5.73 3.75 15.65
N ILE A 201 -5.11 3.83 14.47
CA ILE A 201 -5.72 3.42 13.20
C ILE A 201 -5.04 2.13 12.75
N ARG A 202 -5.81 1.03 12.56
CA ARG A 202 -5.27 -0.30 12.26
C ARG A 202 -6.33 -1.24 11.67
N GLY A 203 -5.99 -2.47 11.34
CA GLY A 203 -6.93 -3.48 10.87
C GLY A 203 -7.98 -3.87 11.92
N ASP A 204 -9.16 -4.28 11.49
CA ASP A 204 -10.29 -4.65 12.35
C ASP A 204 -10.10 -6.01 13.05
N ASP A 205 -9.16 -6.84 12.60
CA ASP A 205 -8.69 -8.04 13.30
C ASP A 205 -8.13 -7.75 14.71
N HIS A 206 -7.77 -6.49 14.97
CA HIS A 206 -7.31 -6.02 16.29
C HIS A 206 -8.43 -5.54 17.23
N ILE A 207 -9.69 -5.57 16.85
CA ILE A 207 -10.81 -5.12 17.72
C ILE A 207 -10.78 -5.81 19.09
N PRO A 208 -10.57 -7.15 19.21
CA PRO A 208 -10.46 -7.79 20.52
C PRO A 208 -9.27 -7.29 21.34
N ASN A 209 -8.14 -6.99 20.69
CA ASN A 209 -6.95 -6.47 21.36
C ASN A 209 -7.22 -5.07 21.96
N SER A 210 -8.08 -4.27 21.33
CA SER A 210 -8.41 -2.92 21.81
C SER A 210 -9.05 -2.93 23.17
N ALA A 211 -9.94 -3.88 23.46
CA ALA A 211 -10.56 -4.00 24.78
C ALA A 211 -9.52 -4.28 25.88
N ALA A 212 -8.58 -5.18 25.64
CA ALA A 212 -7.49 -5.46 26.59
C ALA A 212 -6.55 -4.25 26.72
N GLN A 213 -6.21 -3.59 25.61
CA GLN A 213 -5.32 -2.43 25.61
C GLN A 213 -5.93 -1.22 26.33
N ILE A 214 -7.24 -0.98 26.21
CA ILE A 214 -7.96 0.07 26.96
C ILE A 214 -7.77 -0.11 28.46
N GLN A 215 -7.85 -1.34 28.96
CA GLN A 215 -7.60 -1.62 30.39
C GLN A 215 -6.13 -1.40 30.76
N ILE A 216 -5.19 -1.77 29.90
CA ILE A 216 -3.75 -1.53 30.13
C ILE A 216 -3.44 -0.03 30.11
N PHE A 217 -4.03 0.77 29.19
CA PHE A 217 -3.91 2.23 29.19
C PHE A 217 -4.35 2.82 30.53
N LYS A 218 -5.52 2.44 31.02
CA LYS A 218 -6.05 2.88 32.31
C LYS A 218 -5.15 2.47 33.48
N ALA A 219 -4.67 1.24 33.49
CA ALA A 219 -3.78 0.71 34.52
C ALA A 219 -2.44 1.44 34.57
N LEU A 220 -1.91 1.85 33.43
CA LEU A 220 -0.68 2.66 33.35
C LEU A 220 -0.93 4.16 33.55
N GLY A 221 -2.16 4.60 33.80
CA GLY A 221 -2.53 6.00 33.98
C GLY A 221 -2.40 6.82 32.68
N GLY A 222 -2.42 6.14 31.52
CA GLY A 222 -2.38 6.77 30.20
C GLY A 222 -3.77 7.22 29.74
N ILE A 223 -3.79 8.23 28.86
CA ILE A 223 -5.02 8.63 28.16
C ILE A 223 -5.33 7.57 27.12
N VAL A 224 -6.55 7.04 27.14
CA VAL A 224 -7.02 6.08 26.14
C VAL A 224 -7.21 6.79 24.81
N PRO A 225 -6.51 6.38 23.73
CA PRO A 225 -6.65 7.00 22.41
C PRO A 225 -8.03 6.73 21.79
N ALA A 226 -8.43 7.53 20.80
CA ALA A 226 -9.51 7.16 19.89
C ALA A 226 -9.04 6.02 18.96
N PHE A 227 -9.98 5.17 18.54
CA PHE A 227 -9.70 4.03 17.67
C PHE A 227 -10.39 4.17 16.31
N ALA A 228 -9.74 3.70 15.26
CA ALA A 228 -10.32 3.50 13.95
C ALA A 228 -9.88 2.12 13.43
N HIS A 229 -10.79 1.18 13.35
CA HIS A 229 -10.52 -0.16 12.83
C HIS A 229 -10.96 -0.24 11.38
N LEU A 230 -9.99 -0.47 10.50
CA LEU A 230 -10.20 -0.54 9.05
C LEU A 230 -10.51 -1.99 8.65
N PRO A 231 -11.58 -2.26 7.89
CA PRO A 231 -11.83 -3.58 7.34
C PRO A 231 -10.62 -4.06 6.53
N LEU A 232 -10.22 -5.32 6.74
CA LEU A 232 -9.09 -5.93 6.04
C LEU A 232 -9.37 -6.00 4.53
N LEU A 233 -8.32 -5.88 3.73
CA LEU A 233 -8.42 -6.09 2.29
C LEU A 233 -8.47 -7.59 1.97
N THR A 234 -9.32 -7.96 1.01
CA THR A 234 -9.32 -9.28 0.37
C THR A 234 -8.90 -9.16 -1.08
N ASP A 235 -8.55 -10.29 -1.71
CA ASP A 235 -8.39 -10.35 -3.15
C ASP A 235 -9.75 -10.23 -3.89
N ALA A 236 -9.73 -10.14 -5.20
CA ALA A 236 -10.94 -10.03 -6.03
C ALA A 236 -11.92 -11.20 -5.81
N GLN A 237 -11.44 -12.37 -5.41
CA GLN A 237 -12.22 -13.58 -5.12
C GLN A 237 -12.72 -13.63 -3.66
N GLY A 238 -12.33 -12.69 -2.80
CA GLY A 238 -12.68 -12.65 -1.38
C GLY A 238 -11.75 -13.47 -0.48
N GLY A 239 -10.63 -13.96 -1.01
CA GLY A 239 -9.59 -14.64 -0.25
C GLY A 239 -8.66 -13.63 0.47
N GLY A 240 -7.98 -14.09 1.54
CA GLY A 240 -6.98 -13.26 2.21
C GLY A 240 -5.78 -12.97 1.30
N LEU A 241 -5.29 -11.74 1.33
CA LEU A 241 -4.12 -11.31 0.54
C LEU A 241 -2.85 -12.11 0.84
N SER A 242 -2.77 -12.77 2.00
CA SER A 242 -1.63 -13.57 2.45
C SER A 242 -1.23 -14.71 1.51
N LYS A 243 -2.12 -15.20 0.66
CA LYS A 243 -1.82 -16.26 -0.32
C LYS A 243 -1.03 -15.76 -1.53
N ARG A 244 -0.87 -14.44 -1.71
CA ARG A 244 -0.22 -13.79 -2.85
C ARG A 244 0.88 -12.82 -2.44
N PHE A 245 1.55 -13.05 -1.32
CA PHE A 245 2.55 -12.13 -0.75
C PHE A 245 3.62 -11.64 -1.73
N GLY A 246 4.01 -12.44 -2.75
CA GLY A 246 5.02 -12.05 -3.72
C GLY A 246 4.54 -10.97 -4.69
N SER A 247 3.36 -11.14 -5.31
CA SER A 247 2.84 -10.28 -6.38
C SER A 247 2.23 -8.98 -5.87
N LEU A 248 1.79 -8.92 -4.59
CA LEU A 248 1.15 -7.74 -4.00
C LEU A 248 2.08 -6.96 -3.06
N SER A 249 3.39 -7.24 -3.09
CA SER A 249 4.37 -6.43 -2.38
C SER A 249 4.58 -5.10 -3.10
N LEU A 250 4.79 -4.02 -2.32
CA LEU A 250 5.06 -2.70 -2.91
C LEU A 250 6.33 -2.71 -3.76
N ALA A 251 7.36 -3.44 -3.35
CA ALA A 251 8.59 -3.61 -4.10
C ALA A 251 8.33 -4.23 -5.49
N HIS A 252 7.42 -5.22 -5.58
CA HIS A 252 7.02 -5.81 -6.86
C HIS A 252 6.29 -4.81 -7.75
N LEU A 253 5.26 -4.14 -7.22
CA LEU A 253 4.48 -3.14 -7.96
C LEU A 253 5.37 -1.99 -8.48
N ARG A 254 6.32 -1.51 -7.65
CA ARG A 254 7.32 -0.52 -8.05
C ARG A 254 8.21 -1.05 -9.18
N GLY A 255 8.67 -2.30 -9.08
CA GLY A 255 9.48 -2.96 -10.11
C GLY A 255 8.74 -3.14 -11.43
N GLU A 256 7.43 -3.33 -11.40
CA GLU A 256 6.57 -3.37 -12.58
C GLU A 256 6.29 -1.99 -13.20
N GLY A 257 6.74 -0.90 -12.58
CA GLY A 257 6.55 0.46 -13.06
C GLY A 257 5.17 1.05 -12.75
N VAL A 258 4.51 0.54 -11.71
CA VAL A 258 3.30 1.15 -11.15
C VAL A 258 3.68 2.45 -10.44
N GLU A 259 2.91 3.50 -10.66
CA GLU A 259 3.10 4.80 -10.02
C GLU A 259 2.65 4.78 -8.56
N ALA A 260 3.45 5.37 -7.66
CA ALA A 260 3.12 5.50 -6.25
C ALA A 260 1.75 6.16 -6.03
N MET A 261 1.44 7.20 -6.83
CA MET A 261 0.15 7.89 -6.72
C MET A 261 -1.02 7.07 -7.25
N ALA A 262 -0.82 6.09 -8.13
CA ALA A 262 -1.89 5.14 -8.50
C ALA A 262 -2.22 4.22 -7.31
N VAL A 263 -1.18 3.70 -6.62
CA VAL A 263 -1.36 2.91 -5.38
C VAL A 263 -2.06 3.75 -4.31
N ASN A 264 -1.57 4.96 -4.04
CA ASN A 264 -2.16 5.85 -3.05
C ASN A 264 -3.63 6.20 -3.37
N SER A 265 -3.93 6.52 -4.64
CA SER A 265 -5.30 6.86 -5.07
C SER A 265 -6.25 5.70 -4.88
N LEU A 266 -5.83 4.47 -5.25
CA LEU A 266 -6.64 3.28 -5.05
C LEU A 266 -6.87 3.00 -3.56
N LEU A 267 -5.79 2.90 -2.77
CA LEU A 267 -5.86 2.49 -1.37
C LEU A 267 -6.58 3.51 -0.47
N ALA A 268 -6.50 4.81 -0.79
CA ALA A 268 -7.21 5.86 -0.06
C ALA A 268 -8.72 5.79 -0.25
N LYS A 269 -9.20 5.33 -1.42
CA LYS A 269 -10.62 5.30 -1.78
C LYS A 269 -11.25 3.91 -1.64
N LEU A 270 -10.44 2.86 -1.58
CA LEU A 270 -10.94 1.50 -1.48
C LEU A 270 -11.70 1.29 -0.16
N GLY A 271 -12.97 0.88 -0.25
CA GLY A 271 -13.85 0.71 0.90
C GLY A 271 -14.45 2.03 1.43
N THR A 272 -14.42 3.09 0.64
CA THR A 272 -15.12 4.35 0.93
C THR A 272 -16.29 4.57 -0.04
N SER A 273 -17.12 5.57 0.22
CA SER A 273 -18.22 6.00 -0.68
C SER A 273 -17.73 6.87 -1.86
N ASP A 274 -16.45 7.27 -1.86
CA ASP A 274 -15.89 8.10 -2.94
C ASP A 274 -15.56 7.25 -4.18
N PRO A 275 -15.65 7.84 -5.40
CA PRO A 275 -15.20 7.17 -6.60
C PRO A 275 -13.68 6.97 -6.61
N ILE A 276 -13.23 5.84 -7.19
CA ILE A 276 -11.81 5.56 -7.38
C ILE A 276 -11.34 6.28 -8.64
N GLU A 277 -10.67 7.41 -8.43
CA GLU A 277 -10.11 8.25 -9.48
C GLU A 277 -8.64 8.58 -9.18
N PRO A 278 -7.80 8.76 -10.22
CA PRO A 278 -6.41 9.11 -10.00
C PRO A 278 -6.28 10.52 -9.42
N ARG A 279 -5.40 10.68 -8.45
CA ARG A 279 -4.91 11.97 -7.96
C ARG A 279 -3.41 12.04 -8.26
N THR A 280 -2.96 13.19 -8.74
CA THR A 280 -1.57 13.39 -9.14
C THR A 280 -0.65 13.74 -7.98
N ASP A 281 -1.23 14.04 -6.81
CA ASP A 281 -0.50 14.36 -5.58
C ASP A 281 -1.24 13.92 -4.31
N LEU A 282 -0.51 13.87 -3.21
CA LEU A 282 -1.04 13.49 -1.89
C LEU A 282 -1.94 14.59 -1.30
N ALA A 283 -1.75 15.86 -1.66
CA ALA A 283 -2.53 16.97 -1.11
C ALA A 283 -4.02 16.84 -1.46
N GLY A 284 -4.33 16.40 -2.69
CA GLY A 284 -5.69 16.07 -3.10
C GLY A 284 -6.33 14.99 -2.25
N LEU A 285 -5.57 13.91 -1.94
CA LEU A 285 -6.06 12.83 -1.08
C LEU A 285 -6.27 13.29 0.37
N VAL A 286 -5.38 14.15 0.91
CA VAL A 286 -5.53 14.76 2.24
C VAL A 286 -6.80 15.61 2.31
N ALA A 287 -7.05 16.44 1.30
CA ALA A 287 -8.24 17.30 1.26
C ALA A 287 -9.55 16.49 1.28
N GLU A 288 -9.59 15.38 0.58
CA GLU A 288 -10.77 14.51 0.42
C GLU A 288 -10.97 13.51 1.57
N PHE A 289 -9.95 13.29 2.40
CA PHE A 289 -9.98 12.28 3.45
C PHE A 289 -11.06 12.57 4.50
N ASP A 290 -11.87 11.54 4.84
CA ASP A 290 -12.87 11.60 5.91
C ASP A 290 -13.23 10.18 6.37
N PHE A 291 -13.16 9.90 7.68
CA PHE A 291 -13.58 8.61 8.25
C PHE A 291 -15.07 8.32 8.04
N ALA A 292 -15.93 9.34 7.97
CA ALA A 292 -17.36 9.15 7.75
C ALA A 292 -17.71 8.47 6.41
N LYS A 293 -16.75 8.48 5.46
CA LYS A 293 -16.91 7.84 4.17
C LYS A 293 -16.57 6.35 4.16
N PHE A 294 -15.93 5.84 5.22
CA PHE A 294 -15.50 4.45 5.27
C PHE A 294 -16.66 3.49 5.51
N SER A 295 -16.74 2.45 4.69
CA SER A 295 -17.67 1.33 4.86
C SER A 295 -17.11 0.33 5.87
N ARG A 296 -18.02 -0.37 6.58
CA ARG A 296 -17.67 -1.53 7.42
C ARG A 296 -17.51 -2.83 6.63
N ALA A 297 -17.86 -2.81 5.35
CA ALA A 297 -17.74 -3.97 4.48
C ALA A 297 -16.27 -4.17 4.04
N THR A 298 -15.86 -5.43 3.97
CA THR A 298 -14.53 -5.84 3.51
C THR A 298 -14.31 -5.40 2.05
N PRO A 299 -13.36 -4.50 1.77
CA PRO A 299 -13.08 -4.08 0.40
C PRO A 299 -12.21 -5.08 -0.34
N LYS A 300 -12.44 -5.20 -1.65
CA LYS A 300 -11.69 -6.09 -2.53
C LYS A 300 -10.62 -5.31 -3.27
N PHE A 301 -9.41 -5.82 -3.25
CA PHE A 301 -8.29 -5.31 -4.04
C PHE A 301 -8.18 -6.09 -5.34
N ASP A 302 -8.21 -5.39 -6.49
CA ASP A 302 -8.02 -5.96 -7.81
C ASP A 302 -6.82 -5.29 -8.50
N GLU A 303 -5.82 -6.09 -8.92
CA GLU A 303 -4.65 -5.61 -9.66
C GLU A 303 -5.02 -4.97 -11.00
N HIS A 304 -6.07 -5.48 -11.66
CA HIS A 304 -6.54 -4.88 -12.92
C HIS A 304 -7.05 -3.45 -12.72
N ASP A 305 -7.73 -3.20 -11.60
CA ASP A 305 -8.18 -1.86 -11.26
C ASP A 305 -6.99 -0.93 -11.00
N LEU A 306 -5.94 -1.43 -10.32
CA LEU A 306 -4.71 -0.68 -10.10
C LEU A 306 -4.00 -0.33 -11.42
N HIS A 307 -3.81 -1.29 -12.32
CA HIS A 307 -3.16 -1.02 -13.61
C HIS A 307 -3.97 -0.06 -14.49
N ARG A 308 -5.30 -0.19 -14.49
CA ARG A 308 -6.17 0.74 -15.19
C ARG A 308 -6.10 2.16 -14.60
N LEU A 309 -6.04 2.27 -13.27
CA LEU A 309 -5.87 3.54 -12.58
C LEU A 309 -4.49 4.14 -12.88
N ASN A 310 -3.45 3.31 -12.96
CA ASN A 310 -2.09 3.72 -13.31
C ASN A 310 -2.03 4.36 -14.69
N SER A 311 -2.63 3.73 -15.70
CA SER A 311 -2.71 4.29 -17.04
C SER A 311 -3.46 5.65 -17.04
N ARG A 312 -4.60 5.73 -16.36
CA ARG A 312 -5.37 6.98 -16.23
C ARG A 312 -4.57 8.09 -15.52
N LEU A 313 -3.76 7.72 -14.52
CA LEU A 313 -2.87 8.65 -13.85
C LEU A 313 -1.82 9.21 -14.83
N LEU A 314 -1.12 8.34 -15.55
CA LEU A 314 -0.12 8.76 -16.55
C LEU A 314 -0.72 9.70 -17.60
N HIS A 315 -1.94 9.41 -18.05
CA HIS A 315 -2.66 10.28 -19.01
C HIS A 315 -2.97 11.67 -18.43
N ALA A 316 -3.09 11.79 -17.11
CA ALA A 316 -3.40 13.06 -16.44
C ALA A 316 -2.15 13.88 -16.08
N LEU A 317 -0.95 13.26 -16.03
CA LEU A 317 0.28 13.97 -15.66
C LEU A 317 0.65 15.03 -16.70
N SER A 318 1.05 16.22 -16.24
CA SER A 318 1.64 17.26 -17.07
C SER A 318 3.08 16.93 -17.43
N PHE A 319 3.60 17.54 -18.49
CA PHE A 319 5.00 17.39 -18.88
C PHE A 319 5.96 17.79 -17.75
N ALA A 320 5.70 18.87 -17.05
CA ALA A 320 6.51 19.35 -15.93
C ALA A 320 6.66 18.30 -14.80
N GLN A 321 5.62 17.46 -14.56
CA GLN A 321 5.65 16.41 -13.54
C GLN A 321 6.48 15.19 -13.94
N VAL A 322 6.73 14.99 -15.23
CA VAL A 322 7.45 13.82 -15.75
C VAL A 322 8.80 14.13 -16.37
N GLN A 323 9.11 15.38 -16.69
CA GLN A 323 10.29 15.80 -17.46
C GLN A 323 11.59 15.21 -16.92
N GLN A 324 11.85 15.35 -15.63
CA GLN A 324 13.07 14.81 -15.02
C GLN A 324 13.12 13.28 -15.15
N ARG A 325 12.02 12.60 -14.92
CA ARG A 325 11.92 11.14 -15.00
C ARG A 325 12.09 10.63 -16.43
N LEU A 326 11.62 11.40 -17.43
CA LEU A 326 11.85 11.10 -18.85
C LEU A 326 13.35 11.20 -19.19
N ASN A 327 14.02 12.23 -18.68
CA ASN A 327 15.47 12.38 -18.83
C ASN A 327 16.24 11.21 -18.18
N ASP A 328 15.84 10.80 -16.98
CA ASP A 328 16.45 9.67 -16.26
C ASP A 328 16.24 8.33 -17.02
N LEU A 329 15.17 8.23 -17.79
CA LEU A 329 14.92 7.10 -18.70
C LEU A 329 15.70 7.17 -20.00
N GLY A 330 16.48 8.25 -20.26
CA GLY A 330 17.21 8.48 -21.50
C GLY A 330 16.33 8.98 -22.65
N VAL A 331 15.19 9.62 -22.32
CA VAL A 331 14.21 10.15 -23.27
C VAL A 331 14.13 11.68 -23.07
N PRO A 332 14.97 12.47 -23.74
CA PRO A 332 14.96 13.92 -23.64
C PRO A 332 13.81 14.52 -24.46
N ALA A 333 12.59 14.17 -24.08
CA ALA A 333 11.37 14.59 -24.76
C ALA A 333 11.00 16.04 -24.45
N ASP A 334 10.24 16.64 -25.34
CA ASP A 334 9.54 17.90 -25.13
C ASP A 334 8.06 17.66 -24.75
N GLU A 335 7.37 18.76 -24.47
CA GLU A 335 5.95 18.70 -24.07
C GLU A 335 5.05 18.21 -25.22
N ALA A 336 5.40 18.51 -26.47
CA ALA A 336 4.64 18.07 -27.65
C ALA A 336 4.68 16.55 -27.78
N PHE A 337 5.86 15.96 -27.64
CA PHE A 337 6.02 14.51 -27.64
C PHE A 337 5.27 13.86 -26.48
N TRP A 338 5.42 14.38 -25.24
CA TRP A 338 4.69 13.86 -24.08
C TRP A 338 3.18 13.85 -24.31
N ASN A 339 2.62 14.96 -24.75
CA ASN A 339 1.19 15.08 -25.01
C ASN A 339 0.69 14.14 -26.11
N ALA A 340 1.50 13.86 -27.13
CA ALA A 340 1.18 12.91 -28.18
C ALA A 340 1.12 11.46 -27.70
N VAL A 341 2.02 11.05 -26.78
CA VAL A 341 2.18 9.64 -26.41
C VAL A 341 1.52 9.23 -25.11
N ARG A 342 1.33 10.16 -24.14
CA ARG A 342 0.88 9.84 -22.78
C ARG A 342 -0.42 9.04 -22.72
N GLY A 343 -1.36 9.31 -23.64
CA GLY A 343 -2.63 8.59 -23.74
C GLY A 343 -2.53 7.12 -24.14
N ASN A 344 -1.32 6.65 -24.50
CA ASN A 344 -1.05 5.28 -24.93
C ASN A 344 -0.08 4.54 -24.00
N LEU A 345 0.25 5.14 -22.83
CA LEU A 345 1.18 4.54 -21.88
C LEU A 345 0.43 3.76 -20.80
N ALA A 346 0.84 2.53 -20.57
CA ALA A 346 0.46 1.74 -19.41
C ALA A 346 1.48 1.92 -18.26
N ARG A 347 2.75 2.13 -18.61
CA ARG A 347 3.88 2.42 -17.71
C ARG A 347 4.67 3.59 -18.26
N LEU A 348 5.32 4.38 -17.40
CA LEU A 348 6.12 5.48 -17.86
C LEU A 348 7.27 5.02 -18.80
N SER A 349 7.83 3.85 -18.53
CA SER A 349 8.90 3.26 -19.36
C SER A 349 8.49 2.99 -20.80
N ASP A 350 7.20 2.86 -21.11
CA ASP A 350 6.69 2.61 -22.47
C ASP A 350 7.00 3.79 -23.41
N VAL A 351 7.29 4.97 -22.84
CA VAL A 351 7.73 6.14 -23.58
C VAL A 351 8.95 5.86 -24.45
N LYS A 352 9.84 4.94 -24.02
CA LYS A 352 11.06 4.55 -24.79
C LYS A 352 10.70 3.96 -26.14
N LEU A 353 9.65 3.16 -26.21
CA LEU A 353 9.15 2.60 -27.47
C LEU A 353 8.75 3.71 -28.43
N TRP A 354 7.95 4.66 -27.98
CA TRP A 354 7.50 5.76 -28.82
C TRP A 354 8.63 6.70 -29.21
N TRP A 355 9.57 6.93 -28.28
CA TRP A 355 10.79 7.70 -28.60
C TRP A 355 11.61 7.02 -29.70
N SER A 356 11.79 5.70 -29.64
CA SER A 356 12.51 4.95 -30.66
C SER A 356 11.77 4.93 -32.00
N ILE A 357 10.44 4.92 -31.97
CA ILE A 357 9.61 5.02 -33.18
C ILE A 357 9.77 6.40 -33.84
N VAL A 358 9.80 7.46 -33.07
CA VAL A 358 9.91 8.82 -33.62
C VAL A 358 11.33 9.14 -34.09
N HIS A 359 12.36 8.80 -33.30
CA HIS A 359 13.72 9.26 -33.50
C HIS A 359 14.72 8.18 -33.95
N GLY A 360 14.38 6.91 -33.77
CA GLY A 360 15.23 5.77 -34.09
C GLY A 360 14.96 5.17 -35.48
N ASN A 361 15.72 4.15 -35.78
CA ASN A 361 15.55 3.35 -36.99
C ASN A 361 14.61 2.17 -36.67
N ILE A 362 13.45 2.15 -37.29
CA ILE A 362 12.51 1.04 -37.19
C ILE A 362 12.44 0.29 -38.54
N ALA A 363 12.12 -1.00 -38.48
CA ALA A 363 11.77 -1.77 -39.66
C ALA A 363 10.28 -1.54 -39.98
N PRO A 364 9.93 -0.92 -41.11
CA PRO A 364 8.55 -0.69 -41.49
C PRO A 364 7.87 -2.00 -41.87
N ALA A 365 6.58 -2.12 -41.55
CA ALA A 365 5.74 -3.23 -41.98
C ALA A 365 4.91 -2.80 -43.20
N ILE A 366 5.35 -3.17 -44.40
CA ILE A 366 4.65 -2.83 -45.64
C ILE A 366 3.68 -3.94 -45.99
N VAL A 367 2.38 -3.71 -45.74
CA VAL A 367 1.28 -4.65 -46.02
C VAL A 367 0.56 -4.35 -47.36
N ASP A 368 0.76 -3.15 -47.89
CA ASP A 368 0.28 -2.69 -49.20
C ASP A 368 1.35 -1.81 -49.85
N ALA A 369 2.15 -2.39 -50.74
CA ALA A 369 3.28 -1.71 -51.34
C ALA A 369 2.86 -0.61 -52.34
N GLU A 370 1.75 -0.80 -53.05
CA GLU A 370 1.23 0.18 -53.99
C GLU A 370 0.72 1.44 -53.28
N LEU A 371 -0.07 1.24 -52.22
CA LEU A 371 -0.54 2.32 -51.37
C LEU A 371 0.61 3.05 -50.68
N ALA A 372 1.61 2.33 -50.14
CA ALA A 372 2.77 2.91 -49.48
C ALA A 372 3.61 3.75 -50.41
N ALA A 373 3.90 3.25 -51.60
CA ALA A 373 4.63 4.00 -52.64
C ALA A 373 3.86 5.28 -53.05
N LYS A 374 2.55 5.17 -53.26
CA LYS A 374 1.71 6.33 -53.58
C LYS A 374 1.66 7.35 -52.45
N ALA A 375 1.63 6.87 -51.21
CA ALA A 375 1.68 7.74 -50.05
C ALA A 375 3.03 8.47 -49.94
N ALA A 376 4.16 7.82 -50.28
CA ALA A 376 5.47 8.44 -50.32
C ALA A 376 5.57 9.52 -51.39
N ASP A 377 5.07 9.25 -52.62
CA ASP A 377 5.04 10.22 -53.71
C ASP A 377 4.24 11.49 -53.38
N LEU A 378 3.13 11.33 -52.65
CA LEU A 378 2.23 12.43 -52.29
C LEU A 378 2.64 13.12 -50.97
N LEU A 379 3.81 12.79 -50.39
CA LEU A 379 4.25 13.34 -49.12
C LEU A 379 4.59 14.84 -49.28
N PRO A 380 3.87 15.77 -48.58
CA PRO A 380 4.05 17.19 -48.80
C PRO A 380 5.40 17.67 -48.24
N PRO A 381 5.88 18.88 -48.66
CA PRO A 381 7.04 19.51 -48.04
C PRO A 381 6.75 19.93 -46.59
N GLU A 382 7.79 19.99 -45.77
CA GLU A 382 7.72 20.57 -44.43
C GLU A 382 7.64 22.12 -44.47
N PRO A 383 7.12 22.78 -43.40
CA PRO A 383 6.73 22.22 -42.10
C PRO A 383 5.36 21.53 -42.10
N TRP A 384 5.20 20.53 -41.21
CA TRP A 384 3.99 19.76 -41.09
C TRP A 384 3.17 20.14 -39.86
N SER A 385 1.82 20.02 -40.01
CA SER A 385 0.82 20.24 -38.97
C SER A 385 -0.29 19.18 -39.07
N HIS A 386 -1.25 19.24 -38.16
CA HIS A 386 -2.45 18.40 -38.24
C HIS A 386 -3.22 18.59 -39.56
N GLU A 387 -3.20 19.78 -40.13
CA GLU A 387 -3.81 20.05 -41.44
C GLU A 387 -3.06 19.34 -42.56
N THR A 388 -1.72 19.25 -42.46
CA THR A 388 -0.89 18.49 -43.39
C THR A 388 -1.31 17.03 -43.43
N TRP A 389 -1.52 16.40 -42.28
CA TRP A 389 -2.01 15.02 -42.18
C TRP A 389 -3.35 14.85 -42.91
N ARG A 390 -4.31 15.72 -42.65
CA ARG A 390 -5.63 15.67 -43.29
C ARG A 390 -5.56 15.85 -44.80
N ALA A 391 -4.80 16.82 -45.29
CA ALA A 391 -4.62 17.09 -46.70
C ALA A 391 -3.90 15.92 -47.41
N TRP A 392 -2.84 15.36 -46.81
CA TRP A 392 -2.11 14.24 -47.34
C TRP A 392 -2.96 12.96 -47.42
N THR A 393 -3.64 12.57 -46.36
CA THR A 393 -4.50 11.39 -46.36
C THR A 393 -5.68 11.52 -47.33
N LYS A 394 -6.23 12.74 -47.51
CA LYS A 394 -7.23 13.03 -48.51
C LYS A 394 -6.70 12.87 -49.94
N ALA A 395 -5.48 13.32 -50.21
CA ALA A 395 -4.82 13.16 -51.51
C ALA A 395 -4.54 11.69 -51.84
N ILE A 396 -4.04 10.91 -50.85
CA ILE A 396 -3.86 9.45 -51.00
C ILE A 396 -5.21 8.77 -51.29
N SER A 397 -6.23 9.06 -50.53
CA SER A 397 -7.57 8.49 -50.72
C SER A 397 -8.14 8.80 -52.14
N ALA A 398 -7.94 10.03 -52.62
CA ALA A 398 -8.36 10.40 -53.96
C ALA A 398 -7.58 9.66 -55.06
N ALA A 399 -6.29 9.43 -54.86
CA ALA A 399 -5.41 8.76 -55.84
C ALA A 399 -5.55 7.24 -55.88
N THR A 400 -5.92 6.60 -54.72
CA THR A 400 -5.94 5.14 -54.58
C THR A 400 -7.33 4.56 -54.37
N GLY A 401 -8.32 5.37 -54.05
CA GLY A 401 -9.68 4.90 -53.70
C GLY A 401 -9.82 4.32 -52.29
N HIS A 402 -8.71 4.13 -51.54
CA HIS A 402 -8.73 3.60 -50.17
C HIS A 402 -9.35 4.57 -49.18
N LYS A 403 -10.10 4.03 -48.20
CA LYS A 403 -10.78 4.80 -47.15
C LYS A 403 -10.78 4.05 -45.82
N GLY A 404 -10.96 4.77 -44.71
CA GLY A 404 -11.07 4.19 -43.37
C GLY A 404 -9.89 3.28 -43.03
N LYS A 405 -10.15 2.10 -42.46
CA LYS A 405 -9.10 1.15 -42.03
C LYS A 405 -8.16 0.74 -43.17
N ALA A 406 -8.67 0.57 -44.38
CA ALA A 406 -7.86 0.20 -45.54
C ALA A 406 -6.86 1.29 -45.96
N LEU A 407 -7.11 2.56 -45.64
CA LEU A 407 -6.17 3.65 -45.86
C LEU A 407 -5.20 3.80 -44.67
N TYR A 408 -5.74 3.90 -43.45
CA TYR A 408 -4.95 4.34 -42.30
C TYR A 408 -4.07 3.23 -41.70
N MET A 409 -4.49 1.95 -41.75
CA MET A 409 -3.72 0.85 -41.15
C MET A 409 -2.40 0.58 -41.88
N PRO A 410 -2.35 0.47 -43.23
CA PRO A 410 -1.10 0.32 -43.94
C PRO A 410 -0.12 1.46 -43.72
N ILE A 411 -0.63 2.70 -43.69
CA ILE A 411 0.20 3.89 -43.41
C ILE A 411 0.75 3.81 -41.98
N ARG A 412 -0.06 3.45 -41.01
CA ARG A 412 0.38 3.28 -39.61
C ARG A 412 1.50 2.24 -39.49
N LEU A 413 1.29 1.07 -40.06
CA LEU A 413 2.25 -0.03 -40.05
C LEU A 413 3.56 0.36 -40.74
N ALA A 414 3.49 1.06 -41.87
CA ALA A 414 4.68 1.57 -42.54
C ALA A 414 5.45 2.60 -41.69
N LEU A 415 4.74 3.53 -41.03
CA LEU A 415 5.38 4.61 -40.28
C LEU A 415 5.84 4.18 -38.87
N THR A 416 5.17 3.22 -38.22
CA THR A 416 5.42 2.87 -36.81
C THR A 416 5.77 1.40 -36.58
N GLY A 417 5.48 0.51 -37.51
CA GLY A 417 5.57 -0.94 -37.34
C GLY A 417 4.48 -1.54 -36.45
N LEU A 418 3.53 -0.75 -35.95
CA LEU A 418 2.53 -1.15 -34.97
C LEU A 418 1.09 -0.87 -35.44
N GLU A 419 0.15 -1.74 -35.07
CA GLU A 419 -1.28 -1.60 -35.39
C GLU A 419 -1.98 -0.53 -34.51
N HIS A 420 -1.51 -0.33 -33.29
CA HIS A 420 -2.10 0.55 -32.29
C HIS A 420 -1.07 1.56 -31.76
N GLY A 421 -1.56 2.68 -31.24
CA GLY A 421 -0.69 3.69 -30.63
C GLY A 421 -1.23 5.13 -30.80
N PRO A 422 -0.39 6.13 -30.53
CA PRO A 422 -0.75 7.54 -30.64
C PRO A 422 -1.27 7.92 -32.02
N GLU A 423 -2.00 9.01 -32.10
CA GLU A 423 -2.54 9.50 -33.36
C GLU A 423 -1.39 9.85 -34.34
N LEU A 424 -1.50 9.37 -35.59
CA LEU A 424 -0.48 9.62 -36.59
C LEU A 424 -0.35 11.10 -36.95
N GLN A 425 -1.40 11.87 -36.83
CA GLN A 425 -1.35 13.32 -37.04
C GLN A 425 -0.42 14.03 -36.06
N ASP A 426 -0.24 13.47 -34.84
CA ASP A 426 0.67 13.98 -33.81
C ASP A 426 2.09 13.47 -34.01
N LEU A 427 2.25 12.20 -34.41
CA LEU A 427 3.56 11.58 -34.60
C LEU A 427 4.25 11.99 -35.90
N LEU A 428 3.52 12.20 -36.98
CA LEU A 428 4.08 12.47 -38.31
C LEU A 428 5.02 13.68 -38.33
N PRO A 429 4.67 14.84 -37.73
CA PRO A 429 5.58 15.99 -37.66
C PRO A 429 6.88 15.68 -36.91
N MET A 430 6.85 14.80 -35.92
CA MET A 430 8.02 14.43 -35.11
C MET A 430 8.91 13.41 -35.83
N ILE A 431 8.33 12.49 -36.60
CA ILE A 431 9.05 11.52 -37.44
C ILE A 431 9.83 12.28 -38.51
N GLY A 432 9.24 13.32 -39.12
CA GLY A 432 9.82 14.14 -40.16
C GLY A 432 9.77 13.51 -41.54
N ARG A 433 9.86 14.33 -42.59
CA ARG A 433 9.63 13.93 -43.96
C ARG A 433 10.64 12.85 -44.43
N LYS A 434 11.92 13.01 -44.08
CA LYS A 434 12.96 12.08 -44.52
C LYS A 434 12.70 10.65 -44.02
N ARG A 435 12.41 10.46 -42.73
CA ARG A 435 12.13 9.15 -42.18
C ARG A 435 10.79 8.59 -42.66
N ALA A 436 9.76 9.43 -42.70
CA ALA A 436 8.44 9.00 -43.18
C ALA A 436 8.52 8.49 -44.63
N HIS A 437 9.20 9.18 -45.54
CA HIS A 437 9.42 8.75 -46.93
C HIS A 437 10.18 7.43 -46.98
N ALA A 438 11.31 7.31 -46.29
CA ALA A 438 12.10 6.10 -46.29
C ALA A 438 11.30 4.87 -45.80
N ARG A 439 10.53 5.06 -44.69
CA ARG A 439 9.68 3.99 -44.13
C ARG A 439 8.56 3.58 -45.07
N LEU A 440 7.89 4.51 -45.73
CA LEU A 440 6.89 4.22 -46.75
C LEU A 440 7.49 3.46 -47.96
N MET A 441 8.75 3.68 -48.27
CA MET A 441 9.52 2.94 -49.29
C MET A 441 10.09 1.60 -48.78
N GLY A 442 9.71 1.14 -47.57
CA GLY A 442 10.15 -0.12 -47.00
C GLY A 442 11.58 -0.10 -46.43
N GLN A 443 12.20 1.06 -46.29
CA GLN A 443 13.56 1.20 -45.75
C GLN A 443 13.50 1.45 -44.24
N ALA A 444 14.41 0.79 -43.49
CA ALA A 444 14.60 1.07 -42.09
C ALA A 444 15.12 2.51 -41.91
N ALA A 445 14.42 3.32 -41.13
CA ALA A 445 14.76 4.71 -40.91
C ALA A 445 14.24 5.24 -39.55
#